data_abcfa163cc6f3a61713d6d73e847c04a
#
_entry.id   abcfa163cc6f3a61713d6d73e847c04a
#
_cell.length_a   1.000
_cell.length_b   1.000
_cell.length_c   1.000
_cell.angle_alpha   90.00
_cell.angle_beta   90.00
_cell.angle_gamma   90.00
#
_symmetry.space_group_name_H-M   'P 1'
#
loop_
_entity.id
_entity.type
_entity.pdbx_description
1 polymer ?
#
loop_
_entity_poly.entity_id
_entity_poly.type
_entity_poly.pdbx_seq_one_letter_code
_entity_poly.pdbx_strand_id
1 'polypeptide(L)'
;MRSVVAVTERVVETPSTVTLRFSYPATADPGQFVMLWLPGDDELPMSLSYSDGPSKGVTIKAIGGTTRRAQSIRSGDRVGIRGPYGNHLDTAPKRILVVAGGSGSAALAPAAERARAAGGSVTVALGATQAPELLFKERFRAMGARVEVATDDGSEGTKGFVTVVAERLLATEPFDAVWTCGPEVMMKKVIVAAEGRSVPVFCSMERHMKCALGMCDACALGPYHVCVDGPVFPAQRLANVHDFGSFHRDSSGRRVPL
;
A
#
# COMPACT_ATOMS: atom_id res chain seq x y z
N MET A 1 2.61 2.42 -23.27
CA MET A 1 1.84 3.59 -23.79
C MET A 1 0.97 4.12 -22.67
N ARG A 2 0.70 5.44 -22.58
CA ARG A 2 -0.25 6.02 -21.63
C ARG A 2 -1.66 5.95 -22.21
N SER A 3 -2.61 5.40 -21.44
CA SER A 3 -4.04 5.45 -21.78
C SER A 3 -4.68 6.62 -21.07
N VAL A 4 -5.50 7.41 -21.76
CA VAL A 4 -6.31 8.46 -21.12
C VAL A 4 -7.71 7.90 -20.89
N VAL A 5 -8.12 7.87 -19.62
CA VAL A 5 -9.39 7.28 -19.18
C VAL A 5 -10.22 8.32 -18.43
N ALA A 6 -11.53 8.15 -18.42
CA ALA A 6 -12.40 8.95 -17.58
C ALA A 6 -12.48 8.34 -16.17
N VAL A 7 -12.46 9.18 -15.14
CA VAL A 7 -12.80 8.78 -13.78
C VAL A 7 -14.29 8.46 -13.74
N THR A 8 -14.63 7.24 -13.40
CA THR A 8 -16.03 6.77 -13.34
C THR A 8 -16.67 7.07 -12.00
N GLU A 9 -15.86 7.08 -10.93
CA GLU A 9 -16.33 7.32 -9.58
C GLU A 9 -15.22 7.98 -8.74
N ARG A 10 -15.62 8.85 -7.84
CA ARG A 10 -14.78 9.42 -6.78
C ARG A 10 -15.42 9.17 -5.43
N VAL A 11 -14.69 8.52 -4.54
CA VAL A 11 -15.13 8.22 -3.17
C VAL A 11 -14.24 8.99 -2.20
N VAL A 12 -14.83 9.66 -1.21
CA VAL A 12 -14.11 10.24 -0.06
C VAL A 12 -13.98 9.13 0.98
N GLU A 13 -12.78 8.66 1.20
CA GLU A 13 -12.51 7.55 2.13
C GLU A 13 -12.26 8.06 3.56
N THR A 14 -11.47 9.13 3.67
CA THR A 14 -11.13 9.81 4.92
C THR A 14 -11.07 11.32 4.67
N PRO A 15 -10.96 12.18 5.69
CA PRO A 15 -10.80 13.62 5.49
C PRO A 15 -9.63 14.00 4.57
N SER A 16 -8.58 13.17 4.51
CA SER A 16 -7.39 13.44 3.72
C SER A 16 -7.22 12.53 2.48
N THR A 17 -8.14 11.59 2.23
CA THR A 17 -7.93 10.51 1.25
C THR A 17 -9.15 10.31 0.36
N VAL A 18 -8.92 10.20 -0.96
CA VAL A 18 -9.95 9.87 -1.94
C VAL A 18 -9.55 8.64 -2.75
N THR A 19 -10.54 7.87 -3.19
CA THR A 19 -10.39 6.83 -4.21
C THR A 19 -10.94 7.33 -5.53
N LEU A 20 -10.15 7.17 -6.60
CA LEU A 20 -10.57 7.38 -7.98
C LEU A 20 -10.73 6.04 -8.67
N ARG A 21 -11.92 5.77 -9.21
CA ARG A 21 -12.21 4.58 -10.01
C ARG A 21 -12.22 4.94 -11.49
N PHE A 22 -11.76 4.01 -12.32
CA PHE A 22 -11.73 4.18 -13.78
C PHE A 22 -11.79 2.83 -14.48
N SER A 23 -12.26 2.81 -15.73
CA SER A 23 -12.20 1.62 -16.58
C SER A 23 -10.81 1.49 -17.19
N TYR A 24 -10.14 0.36 -16.91
CA TYR A 24 -8.84 0.04 -17.45
C TYR A 24 -8.72 -1.47 -17.70
N PRO A 25 -8.65 -1.92 -18.97
CA PRO A 25 -8.83 -3.32 -19.32
C PRO A 25 -7.63 -4.22 -18.98
N ALA A 26 -6.46 -3.64 -18.65
CA ALA A 26 -5.28 -4.43 -18.36
C ALA A 26 -5.51 -5.33 -17.13
N THR A 27 -5.11 -6.59 -17.25
CA THR A 27 -5.06 -7.51 -16.10
C THR A 27 -4.06 -7.00 -15.08
N ALA A 28 -4.42 -7.05 -13.82
CA ALA A 28 -3.56 -6.61 -12.72
C ALA A 28 -3.68 -7.56 -11.54
N ASP A 29 -2.56 -7.81 -10.87
CA ASP A 29 -2.50 -8.59 -9.66
C ASP A 29 -2.36 -7.70 -8.41
N PRO A 30 -2.84 -8.16 -7.24
CA PRO A 30 -2.69 -7.44 -5.99
C PRO A 30 -1.24 -7.15 -5.62
N GLY A 31 -0.94 -5.91 -5.28
CA GLY A 31 0.42 -5.45 -5.02
C GLY A 31 1.01 -4.64 -6.17
N GLN A 32 0.50 -4.81 -7.40
CA GLN A 32 0.93 -4.00 -8.54
C GLN A 32 0.44 -2.55 -8.44
N PHE A 33 1.13 -1.67 -9.17
CA PHE A 33 0.85 -0.24 -9.21
C PHE A 33 0.71 0.27 -10.66
N VAL A 34 0.15 1.45 -10.78
CA VAL A 34 0.09 2.21 -12.03
C VAL A 34 0.77 3.57 -11.84
N MET A 35 1.24 4.15 -12.93
CA MET A 35 1.60 5.57 -12.98
C MET A 35 0.37 6.36 -13.36
N LEU A 36 -0.12 7.17 -12.43
CA LEU A 36 -1.26 8.06 -12.59
C LEU A 36 -0.75 9.45 -13.00
N TRP A 37 -1.22 9.96 -14.12
CA TRP A 37 -0.95 11.33 -14.58
C TRP A 37 -2.22 12.19 -14.47
N LEU A 38 -2.08 13.31 -13.80
CA LEU A 38 -3.09 14.37 -13.81
C LEU A 38 -2.68 15.44 -14.82
N PRO A 39 -3.58 15.90 -15.73
CA PRO A 39 -3.24 16.92 -16.70
C PRO A 39 -2.64 18.17 -16.06
N GLY A 40 -1.42 18.54 -16.50
CA GLY A 40 -0.68 19.67 -15.95
C GLY A 40 0.19 19.37 -14.73
N ASP A 41 0.28 18.09 -14.30
CA ASP A 41 1.14 17.63 -13.21
C ASP A 41 2.08 16.50 -13.63
N ASP A 42 2.93 16.09 -12.68
CA ASP A 42 3.78 14.90 -12.82
C ASP A 42 2.98 13.60 -12.68
N GLU A 43 3.55 12.51 -13.18
CA GLU A 43 3.05 11.17 -12.91
C GLU A 43 3.38 10.72 -11.48
N LEU A 44 2.41 10.10 -10.84
CA LEU A 44 2.52 9.52 -9.50
C LEU A 44 2.42 8.00 -9.55
N PRO A 45 3.31 7.24 -8.87
CA PRO A 45 3.10 5.82 -8.67
C PRO A 45 1.97 5.62 -7.66
N MET A 46 0.95 4.86 -8.04
CA MET A 46 -0.20 4.56 -7.20
C MET A 46 -0.47 3.06 -7.18
N SER A 47 -0.41 2.44 -6.01
CA SER A 47 -0.87 1.07 -5.85
C SER A 47 -2.32 0.95 -6.29
N LEU A 48 -2.63 -0.13 -7.00
CA LEU A 48 -4.02 -0.42 -7.33
C LEU A 48 -4.74 -0.86 -6.05
N SER A 49 -5.63 0.00 -5.56
CA SER A 49 -6.49 -0.30 -4.40
C SER A 49 -7.74 -1.11 -4.77
N TYR A 50 -8.01 -1.20 -6.07
CA TYR A 50 -8.99 -2.09 -6.69
C TYR A 50 -8.36 -2.64 -7.97
N SER A 51 -8.10 -3.95 -8.01
CA SER A 51 -7.37 -4.60 -9.11
C SER A 51 -8.22 -5.55 -9.94
N ASP A 52 -9.31 -6.08 -9.40
CA ASP A 52 -10.10 -7.09 -10.06
C ASP A 52 -11.08 -6.52 -11.09
N GLY A 53 -11.29 -7.29 -12.18
CA GLY A 53 -12.17 -6.88 -13.27
C GLY A 53 -11.66 -5.68 -14.07
N PRO A 54 -12.50 -5.10 -14.93
CA PRO A 54 -12.15 -3.96 -15.77
C PRO A 54 -12.17 -2.62 -15.01
N SER A 55 -12.86 -2.53 -13.86
CA SER A 55 -12.91 -1.34 -13.03
C SER A 55 -11.76 -1.35 -12.04
N LYS A 56 -10.75 -0.54 -12.31
CA LYS A 56 -9.60 -0.33 -11.43
C LYS A 56 -9.81 0.87 -10.52
N GLY A 57 -8.98 0.98 -9.49
CA GLY A 57 -9.00 2.14 -8.62
C GLY A 57 -7.67 2.40 -7.94
N VAL A 58 -7.41 3.66 -7.66
CA VAL A 58 -6.27 4.15 -6.88
C VAL A 58 -6.77 5.01 -5.73
N THR A 59 -6.13 4.87 -4.58
CA THR A 59 -6.50 5.63 -3.37
C THR A 59 -5.36 6.58 -3.01
N ILE A 60 -5.68 7.86 -2.90
CA ILE A 60 -4.71 8.95 -2.91
C ILE A 60 -4.87 9.79 -1.64
N LYS A 61 -3.87 9.78 -0.78
CA LYS A 61 -3.78 10.67 0.39
C LYS A 61 -3.17 12.00 -0.01
N ALA A 62 -3.75 13.10 0.47
CA ALA A 62 -3.27 14.46 0.23
C ALA A 62 -1.99 14.76 1.01
N ILE A 63 -0.83 14.57 0.39
CA ILE A 63 0.49 14.82 1.00
C ILE A 63 1.21 15.98 0.33
N GLY A 64 1.39 15.90 -0.99
CA GLY A 64 2.10 16.89 -1.83
C GLY A 64 1.15 17.70 -2.72
N GLY A 65 1.71 18.58 -3.56
CA GLY A 65 0.95 19.43 -4.48
C GLY A 65 0.01 18.63 -5.39
N THR A 66 0.56 17.67 -6.14
CA THR A 66 -0.20 16.83 -7.07
C THR A 66 -1.25 15.97 -6.37
N THR A 67 -0.93 15.36 -5.20
CA THR A 67 -1.90 14.56 -4.45
C THR A 67 -3.01 15.42 -3.81
N ARG A 68 -2.72 16.66 -3.42
CA ARG A 68 -3.77 17.62 -3.00
C ARG A 68 -4.66 17.99 -4.17
N ARG A 69 -4.11 18.18 -5.37
CA ARG A 69 -4.90 18.44 -6.59
C ARG A 69 -5.77 17.25 -6.98
N ALA A 70 -5.29 16.03 -6.75
CA ALA A 70 -6.09 14.82 -6.96
C ALA A 70 -7.38 14.79 -6.13
N GLN A 71 -7.42 15.48 -4.97
CA GLN A 71 -8.64 15.60 -4.17
C GLN A 71 -9.77 16.36 -4.86
N SER A 72 -9.48 17.19 -5.87
CA SER A 72 -10.47 17.97 -6.63
C SER A 72 -10.98 17.26 -7.89
N ILE A 73 -10.36 16.14 -8.29
CA ILE A 73 -10.82 15.34 -9.44
C ILE A 73 -12.24 14.85 -9.22
N ARG A 74 -13.06 14.89 -10.26
CA ARG A 74 -14.47 14.49 -10.22
C ARG A 74 -14.74 13.34 -11.20
N SER A 75 -15.86 12.67 -11.02
CA SER A 75 -16.39 11.75 -12.04
C SER A 75 -16.56 12.50 -13.36
N GLY A 76 -16.11 11.89 -14.46
CA GLY A 76 -16.06 12.49 -15.79
C GLY A 76 -14.71 13.13 -16.15
N ASP A 77 -13.91 13.55 -15.18
CA ASP A 77 -12.56 14.09 -15.44
C ASP A 77 -11.65 13.03 -16.05
N ARG A 78 -10.66 13.48 -16.82
CA ARG A 78 -9.72 12.61 -17.53
C ARG A 78 -8.38 12.54 -16.82
N VAL A 79 -7.87 11.32 -16.68
CA VAL A 79 -6.56 11.03 -16.11
C VAL A 79 -5.78 10.11 -17.04
N GLY A 80 -4.46 10.16 -16.99
CA GLY A 80 -3.60 9.25 -17.74
C GLY A 80 -3.16 8.09 -16.87
N ILE A 81 -3.22 6.89 -17.41
CA ILE A 81 -2.78 5.66 -16.75
C ILE A 81 -1.77 4.93 -17.61
N ARG A 82 -0.69 4.47 -17.03
CA ARG A 82 0.20 3.47 -17.63
C ARG A 82 0.61 2.44 -16.60
N GLY A 83 0.76 1.20 -17.04
CA GLY A 83 0.96 0.01 -16.21
C GLY A 83 -0.05 -1.06 -16.56
N PRO A 84 -0.33 -2.03 -15.66
CA PRO A 84 0.27 -2.17 -14.33
C PRO A 84 1.75 -2.50 -14.37
N TYR A 85 2.46 -2.20 -13.29
CA TYR A 85 3.88 -2.42 -13.12
C TYR A 85 4.17 -3.14 -11.80
N GLY A 86 5.38 -3.67 -11.70
CA GLY A 86 5.88 -4.32 -10.51
C GLY A 86 5.39 -5.76 -10.33
N ASN A 87 5.92 -6.39 -9.31
CA ASN A 87 5.52 -7.73 -8.87
C ASN A 87 4.23 -7.68 -8.02
N HIS A 88 3.79 -8.82 -7.52
CA HIS A 88 2.53 -8.97 -6.80
C HIS A 88 2.70 -9.78 -5.51
N LEU A 89 1.69 -9.74 -4.65
CA LEU A 89 1.57 -10.60 -3.46
C LEU A 89 1.02 -11.95 -3.88
N ASP A 90 1.65 -13.02 -3.38
CA ASP A 90 1.06 -14.36 -3.43
C ASP A 90 -0.11 -14.42 -2.44
N THR A 91 -1.29 -14.74 -2.93
CA THR A 91 -2.53 -14.81 -2.14
C THR A 91 -2.91 -16.23 -1.72
N ALA A 92 -2.02 -17.21 -1.90
CA ALA A 92 -2.24 -18.61 -1.53
C ALA A 92 -2.16 -18.93 -0.02
N PRO A 93 -1.45 -18.15 0.85
CA PRO A 93 -1.42 -18.45 2.29
C PRO A 93 -2.81 -18.48 2.90
N LYS A 94 -3.01 -19.38 3.88
CA LYS A 94 -4.35 -19.61 4.48
C LYS A 94 -4.66 -18.70 5.65
N ARG A 95 -3.63 -18.34 6.44
CA ARG A 95 -3.77 -17.45 7.63
C ARG A 95 -2.85 -16.26 7.46
N ILE A 96 -3.40 -15.12 7.20
CA ILE A 96 -2.66 -13.93 6.84
C ILE A 96 -2.86 -12.86 7.90
N LEU A 97 -1.74 -12.29 8.37
CA LEU A 97 -1.75 -11.04 9.11
C LEU A 97 -1.41 -9.89 8.16
N VAL A 98 -2.34 -8.97 8.00
CA VAL A 98 -2.12 -7.70 7.30
C VAL A 98 -1.80 -6.62 8.34
N VAL A 99 -0.67 -5.94 8.22
CA VAL A 99 -0.29 -4.81 9.08
C VAL A 99 -0.20 -3.56 8.20
N ALA A 100 -1.18 -2.69 8.31
CA ALA A 100 -1.35 -1.54 7.44
C ALA A 100 -1.31 -0.22 8.22
N GLY A 101 -0.45 0.71 7.80
CA GLY A 101 -0.35 2.06 8.34
C GLY A 101 -0.83 3.12 7.35
N GLY A 102 -1.87 3.88 7.69
CA GLY A 102 -2.39 4.96 6.85
C GLY A 102 -2.73 4.52 5.43
N SER A 103 -2.14 5.17 4.42
CA SER A 103 -2.35 4.86 2.99
C SER A 103 -1.92 3.45 2.58
N GLY A 104 -1.05 2.79 3.34
CA GLY A 104 -0.62 1.42 3.07
C GLY A 104 -1.76 0.40 3.03
N SER A 105 -2.90 0.70 3.67
CA SER A 105 -4.13 -0.10 3.57
C SER A 105 -4.59 -0.27 2.12
N ALA A 106 -4.40 0.75 1.29
CA ALA A 106 -4.83 0.74 -0.11
C ALA A 106 -4.04 -0.27 -0.95
N ALA A 107 -2.75 -0.44 -0.67
CA ALA A 107 -1.90 -1.39 -1.39
C ALA A 107 -2.22 -2.86 -1.03
N LEU A 108 -2.68 -3.11 0.21
CA LEU A 108 -2.90 -4.47 0.72
C LEU A 108 -4.35 -4.96 0.58
N ALA A 109 -5.33 -4.06 0.45
CA ALA A 109 -6.73 -4.44 0.41
C ALA A 109 -7.08 -5.43 -0.71
N PRO A 110 -6.64 -5.28 -1.98
CA PRO A 110 -6.97 -6.25 -3.03
C PRO A 110 -6.41 -7.64 -2.76
N ALA A 111 -5.20 -7.74 -2.17
CA ALA A 111 -4.61 -9.01 -1.81
C ALA A 111 -5.40 -9.69 -0.68
N ALA A 112 -5.80 -8.92 0.32
CA ALA A 112 -6.60 -9.41 1.44
C ALA A 112 -7.98 -9.93 0.94
N GLU A 113 -8.64 -9.20 0.06
CA GLU A 113 -9.91 -9.61 -0.55
C GLU A 113 -9.75 -10.90 -1.35
N ARG A 114 -8.72 -10.99 -2.21
CA ARG A 114 -8.47 -12.19 -3.02
C ARG A 114 -8.16 -13.41 -2.15
N ALA A 115 -7.36 -13.26 -1.10
CA ALA A 115 -7.08 -14.33 -0.16
C ALA A 115 -8.34 -14.79 0.60
N ARG A 116 -9.20 -13.86 1.00
CA ARG A 116 -10.50 -14.19 1.62
C ARG A 116 -11.42 -14.94 0.65
N ALA A 117 -11.53 -14.47 -0.59
CA ALA A 117 -12.31 -15.12 -1.63
C ALA A 117 -11.82 -16.55 -1.96
N ALA A 118 -10.50 -16.79 -1.81
CA ALA A 118 -9.90 -18.13 -1.93
C ALA A 118 -10.05 -19.01 -0.67
N GLY A 119 -10.82 -18.57 0.33
CA GLY A 119 -11.09 -19.35 1.57
C GLY A 119 -10.04 -19.17 2.67
N GLY A 120 -9.10 -18.25 2.52
CA GLY A 120 -8.13 -17.89 3.56
C GLY A 120 -8.75 -17.11 4.72
N SER A 121 -8.13 -17.12 5.88
CA SER A 121 -8.44 -16.22 7.00
C SER A 121 -7.51 -15.03 7.00
N VAL A 122 -8.07 -13.82 7.17
CA VAL A 122 -7.32 -12.58 7.19
C VAL A 122 -7.59 -11.84 8.50
N THR A 123 -6.53 -11.54 9.23
CA THR A 123 -6.55 -10.62 10.37
C THR A 123 -5.84 -9.34 9.96
N VAL A 124 -6.45 -8.19 10.21
CA VAL A 124 -5.91 -6.88 9.84
C VAL A 124 -5.60 -6.08 11.10
N ALA A 125 -4.34 -5.75 11.31
CA ALA A 125 -3.91 -4.73 12.24
C ALA A 125 -3.85 -3.40 11.45
N LEU A 126 -4.78 -2.49 11.74
CA LEU A 126 -4.98 -1.24 11.01
C LEU A 126 -4.57 -0.05 11.87
N GLY A 127 -3.64 0.76 11.38
CA GLY A 127 -3.11 1.92 12.09
C GLY A 127 -3.39 3.25 11.39
N ALA A 128 -3.70 4.27 12.20
CA ALA A 128 -3.81 5.66 11.76
C ALA A 128 -3.41 6.62 12.89
N THR A 129 -3.21 7.88 12.57
CA THR A 129 -2.96 8.91 13.60
C THR A 129 -4.19 9.15 14.47
N GLN A 130 -5.39 9.05 13.89
CA GLN A 130 -6.67 9.25 14.56
C GLN A 130 -7.81 8.47 13.87
N ALA A 131 -8.90 8.21 14.57
CA ALA A 131 -10.02 7.38 14.09
C ALA A 131 -10.58 7.79 12.70
N PRO A 132 -10.81 9.08 12.38
CA PRO A 132 -11.30 9.48 11.05
C PRO A 132 -10.36 9.14 9.89
N GLU A 133 -9.07 8.89 10.17
CA GLU A 133 -8.06 8.52 9.15
C GLU A 133 -7.88 7.00 8.98
N LEU A 134 -8.69 6.17 9.64
CA LEU A 134 -8.66 4.70 9.50
C LEU A 134 -9.17 4.28 8.12
N LEU A 135 -8.25 4.17 7.18
CA LEU A 135 -8.56 3.87 5.78
C LEU A 135 -9.01 2.41 5.60
N PHE A 136 -10.16 2.21 4.97
CA PHE A 136 -10.72 0.91 4.60
C PHE A 136 -11.11 -0.01 5.78
N LYS A 137 -11.28 0.52 6.97
CA LYS A 137 -11.72 -0.27 8.14
C LYS A 137 -12.98 -1.08 7.84
N GLU A 138 -14.01 -0.43 7.34
CA GLU A 138 -15.29 -1.10 7.05
C GLU A 138 -15.19 -2.02 5.82
N ARG A 139 -14.35 -1.69 4.84
CA ARG A 139 -14.08 -2.55 3.69
C ARG A 139 -13.43 -3.89 4.13
N PHE A 140 -12.47 -3.84 5.04
CA PHE A 140 -11.87 -5.05 5.60
C PHE A 140 -12.86 -5.87 6.43
N ARG A 141 -13.73 -5.21 7.19
CA ARG A 141 -14.80 -5.90 7.94
C ARG A 141 -15.82 -6.55 6.99
N ALA A 142 -16.23 -5.84 5.95
CA ALA A 142 -17.23 -6.32 4.98
C ALA A 142 -16.78 -7.58 4.23
N MET A 143 -15.47 -7.76 3.98
CA MET A 143 -14.95 -9.01 3.41
C MET A 143 -14.84 -10.16 4.41
N GLY A 144 -15.23 -9.95 5.66
CA GLY A 144 -15.16 -10.95 6.74
C GLY A 144 -13.77 -11.11 7.37
N ALA A 145 -12.90 -10.08 7.27
CA ALA A 145 -11.64 -10.06 8.03
C ALA A 145 -11.89 -9.64 9.49
N ARG A 146 -11.09 -10.21 10.39
CA ARG A 146 -10.96 -9.67 11.75
C ARG A 146 -10.11 -8.40 11.68
N VAL A 147 -10.63 -7.28 12.16
CA VAL A 147 -9.95 -5.98 12.14
C VAL A 147 -9.66 -5.51 13.55
N GLU A 148 -8.40 -5.32 13.87
CA GLU A 148 -7.91 -4.72 15.09
C GLU A 148 -7.26 -3.38 14.78
N VAL A 149 -7.62 -2.36 15.53
CA VAL A 149 -7.31 -0.97 15.25
C VAL A 149 -6.34 -0.41 16.29
N ALA A 150 -5.41 0.42 15.84
CA ALA A 150 -4.61 1.29 16.69
C ALA A 150 -4.66 2.71 16.16
N THR A 151 -4.81 3.69 17.06
CA THR A 151 -4.68 5.11 16.73
C THR A 151 -3.66 5.77 17.63
N ASP A 152 -2.82 6.63 17.07
CA ASP A 152 -1.72 7.25 17.84
C ASP A 152 -2.27 8.07 19.00
N ASP A 153 -3.39 8.77 18.79
CA ASP A 153 -4.07 9.58 19.80
C ASP A 153 -4.98 8.79 20.77
N GLY A 154 -5.29 7.52 20.44
CA GLY A 154 -6.19 6.65 21.22
C GLY A 154 -7.68 6.92 20.97
N SER A 155 -8.04 7.61 19.90
CA SER A 155 -9.44 7.90 19.55
C SER A 155 -10.24 6.67 19.14
N GLU A 156 -9.58 5.57 18.69
CA GLU A 156 -10.21 4.28 18.46
C GLU A 156 -9.20 3.14 18.66
N GLY A 157 -9.64 2.03 19.26
CA GLY A 157 -8.86 0.82 19.43
C GLY A 157 -7.72 0.97 20.43
N THR A 158 -6.58 0.37 20.13
CA THR A 158 -5.37 0.46 20.96
C THR A 158 -4.72 1.83 20.79
N LYS A 159 -4.47 2.54 21.90
CA LYS A 159 -3.70 3.79 21.84
C LYS A 159 -2.24 3.51 21.52
N GLY A 160 -1.72 4.18 20.50
CA GLY A 160 -0.33 4.07 20.04
C GLY A 160 -0.20 3.44 18.67
N PHE A 161 1.01 3.00 18.34
CA PHE A 161 1.33 2.50 17.01
C PHE A 161 0.76 1.10 16.75
N VAL A 162 0.36 0.85 15.51
CA VAL A 162 -0.16 -0.45 15.07
C VAL A 162 0.81 -1.61 15.28
N THR A 163 2.10 -1.34 15.42
CA THR A 163 3.12 -2.36 15.72
C THR A 163 2.86 -3.06 17.06
N VAL A 164 2.29 -2.38 18.06
CA VAL A 164 1.91 -3.00 19.34
C VAL A 164 0.83 -4.08 19.13
N VAL A 165 -0.14 -3.81 18.27
CA VAL A 165 -1.17 -4.78 17.89
C VAL A 165 -0.55 -5.95 17.12
N ALA A 166 0.33 -5.64 16.14
CA ALA A 166 1.02 -6.67 15.35
C ALA A 166 1.89 -7.59 16.22
N GLU A 167 2.67 -7.03 17.14
CA GLU A 167 3.50 -7.78 18.09
C GLU A 167 2.67 -8.74 18.94
N ARG A 168 1.54 -8.25 19.49
CA ARG A 168 0.64 -9.07 20.28
C ARG A 168 0.02 -10.21 19.47
N LEU A 169 -0.49 -9.92 18.27
CA LEU A 169 -1.07 -10.93 17.38
C LEU A 169 -0.04 -12.00 17.00
N LEU A 170 1.16 -11.59 16.61
CA LEU A 170 2.25 -12.51 16.29
C LEU A 170 2.68 -13.35 17.51
N ALA A 171 2.55 -12.82 18.72
CA ALA A 171 2.89 -13.55 19.94
C ALA A 171 1.85 -14.62 20.33
N THR A 172 0.59 -14.40 19.96
CA THR A 172 -0.54 -15.21 20.46
C THR A 172 -1.17 -16.11 19.41
N GLU A 173 -0.93 -15.86 18.12
CA GLU A 173 -1.61 -16.55 17.03
C GLU A 173 -0.64 -17.00 15.94
N PRO A 174 -0.88 -18.16 15.31
CA PRO A 174 -0.07 -18.61 14.18
C PRO A 174 -0.56 -17.98 12.87
N PHE A 175 0.37 -17.48 12.06
CA PHE A 175 0.12 -16.99 10.72
C PHE A 175 1.01 -17.70 9.71
N ASP A 176 0.54 -17.82 8.47
CA ASP A 176 1.29 -18.43 7.36
C ASP A 176 2.05 -17.36 6.56
N ALA A 177 1.62 -16.09 6.64
CA ALA A 177 2.31 -14.94 6.09
C ALA A 177 1.92 -13.63 6.80
N VAL A 178 2.82 -12.66 6.78
CA VAL A 178 2.57 -11.26 7.18
C VAL A 178 2.76 -10.37 5.97
N TRP A 179 1.74 -9.55 5.65
CA TRP A 179 1.84 -8.51 4.64
C TRP A 179 1.81 -7.14 5.31
N THR A 180 2.78 -6.30 5.01
CA THR A 180 2.86 -4.98 5.65
C THR A 180 3.09 -3.87 4.63
N CYS A 181 2.43 -2.73 4.82
CA CYS A 181 2.59 -1.51 4.06
C CYS A 181 2.31 -0.29 4.93
N GLY A 182 3.15 0.72 4.83
CA GLY A 182 3.08 1.97 5.58
C GLY A 182 4.46 2.55 5.82
N PRO A 183 4.66 3.37 6.84
CA PRO A 183 5.97 3.93 7.18
C PRO A 183 7.04 2.85 7.34
N GLU A 184 8.20 3.05 6.74
CA GLU A 184 9.26 2.03 6.74
C GLU A 184 9.72 1.63 8.14
N VAL A 185 9.74 2.59 9.07
CA VAL A 185 10.04 2.31 10.48
C VAL A 185 9.01 1.35 11.09
N MET A 186 7.73 1.48 10.70
CA MET A 186 6.67 0.54 11.10
C MET A 186 6.96 -0.85 10.53
N MET A 187 7.26 -0.94 9.22
CA MET A 187 7.55 -2.22 8.56
C MET A 187 8.78 -2.92 9.16
N LYS A 188 9.83 -2.17 9.52
CA LYS A 188 11.00 -2.71 10.25
C LYS A 188 10.60 -3.35 11.58
N LYS A 189 9.76 -2.68 12.37
CA LYS A 189 9.27 -3.22 13.64
C LYS A 189 8.43 -4.47 13.44
N VAL A 190 7.62 -4.53 12.38
CA VAL A 190 6.85 -5.74 12.04
C VAL A 190 7.78 -6.91 11.67
N ILE A 191 8.86 -6.64 10.92
CA ILE A 191 9.88 -7.67 10.61
C ILE A 191 10.50 -8.20 11.89
N VAL A 192 10.95 -7.32 12.78
CA VAL A 192 11.54 -7.70 14.08
C VAL A 192 10.54 -8.50 14.93
N ALA A 193 9.27 -8.08 14.98
CA ALA A 193 8.24 -8.81 15.72
C ALA A 193 7.99 -10.22 15.18
N ALA A 194 8.24 -10.46 13.89
CA ALA A 194 8.12 -11.77 13.26
C ALA A 194 9.39 -12.64 13.39
N GLU A 195 10.52 -12.08 13.83
CA GLU A 195 11.76 -12.84 14.02
C GLU A 195 11.57 -13.99 15.00
N GLY A 196 12.19 -15.13 14.71
CA GLY A 196 12.09 -16.35 15.52
C GLY A 196 10.77 -17.10 15.40
N ARG A 197 9.79 -16.61 14.61
CA ARG A 197 8.46 -17.23 14.47
C ARG A 197 8.28 -18.04 13.17
N SER A 198 9.30 -18.11 12.33
CA SER A 198 9.26 -18.84 11.03
C SER A 198 8.10 -18.44 10.12
N VAL A 199 7.61 -17.19 10.24
CA VAL A 199 6.55 -16.63 9.39
C VAL A 199 7.17 -15.66 8.37
N PRO A 200 6.96 -15.85 7.06
CA PRO A 200 7.47 -14.93 6.06
C PRO A 200 6.76 -13.57 6.12
N VAL A 201 7.55 -12.49 6.04
CA VAL A 201 7.05 -11.12 6.01
C VAL A 201 7.29 -10.54 4.61
N PHE A 202 6.26 -9.93 4.03
CA PHE A 202 6.32 -9.24 2.75
C PHE A 202 5.98 -7.76 2.97
N CYS A 203 6.88 -6.89 2.52
CA CYS A 203 6.74 -5.44 2.62
C CYS A 203 6.37 -4.86 1.26
N SER A 204 5.26 -4.12 1.18
CA SER A 204 4.93 -3.32 0.00
C SER A 204 5.58 -1.95 0.15
N MET A 205 6.61 -1.70 -0.67
CA MET A 205 7.47 -0.53 -0.58
C MET A 205 6.92 0.63 -1.40
N GLU A 206 7.02 1.83 -0.85
CA GLU A 206 6.70 3.08 -1.55
C GLU A 206 7.98 3.86 -1.82
N ARG A 207 8.15 4.35 -3.05
CA ARG A 207 9.24 5.24 -3.47
C ARG A 207 8.75 6.24 -4.49
N HIS A 208 9.43 7.37 -4.54
CA HIS A 208 9.26 8.27 -5.67
C HIS A 208 9.64 7.56 -6.96
N MET A 209 8.80 7.64 -8.00
CA MET A 209 9.03 6.97 -9.29
C MET A 209 8.82 7.95 -10.43
N LYS A 210 9.65 7.81 -11.48
CA LYS A 210 9.53 8.57 -12.74
C LYS A 210 9.32 7.64 -13.93
N CYS A 211 10.28 6.79 -14.25
CA CYS A 211 10.20 5.94 -15.44
C CYS A 211 9.28 4.70 -15.23
N ALA A 212 9.27 4.09 -14.06
CA ALA A 212 8.65 2.79 -13.76
C ALA A 212 9.20 1.61 -14.58
N LEU A 213 10.45 1.73 -15.09
CA LEU A 213 11.08 0.77 -16.02
C LEU A 213 12.50 0.36 -15.60
N GLY A 214 12.92 0.68 -14.37
CA GLY A 214 14.25 0.34 -13.87
C GLY A 214 15.42 1.16 -14.45
N MET A 215 15.16 2.34 -15.06
CA MET A 215 16.20 3.08 -15.80
C MET A 215 16.72 4.34 -15.09
N CYS A 216 15.91 4.98 -14.24
CA CYS A 216 16.21 6.36 -13.79
C CYS A 216 16.65 6.48 -12.33
N ASP A 217 16.81 5.39 -11.62
CA ASP A 217 17.19 5.31 -10.19
C ASP A 217 16.33 6.12 -9.19
N ALA A 218 15.29 6.81 -9.65
CA ALA A 218 14.44 7.61 -8.74
C ALA A 218 13.84 6.75 -7.61
N CYS A 219 13.54 5.49 -7.90
CA CYS A 219 12.98 4.53 -6.95
C CYS A 219 14.01 3.57 -6.33
N ALA A 220 15.31 3.90 -6.38
CA ALA A 220 16.35 3.03 -5.86
C ALA A 220 16.18 2.76 -4.35
N LEU A 221 16.38 1.51 -3.97
CA LEU A 221 16.36 1.00 -2.60
C LEU A 221 17.55 0.03 -2.44
N GLY A 222 18.70 0.54 -2.03
CA GLY A 222 19.96 -0.19 -2.08
C GLY A 222 20.26 -0.67 -3.51
N PRO A 223 20.41 -1.99 -3.74
CA PRO A 223 20.70 -2.55 -5.07
C PRO A 223 19.43 -2.72 -5.94
N TYR A 224 18.25 -2.38 -5.43
CA TYR A 224 16.97 -2.66 -6.09
C TYR A 224 16.33 -1.41 -6.67
N HIS A 225 15.57 -1.57 -7.74
CA HIS A 225 14.62 -0.59 -8.24
C HIS A 225 13.20 -1.01 -7.87
N VAL A 226 12.54 -0.30 -6.95
CA VAL A 226 11.21 -0.66 -6.45
C VAL A 226 10.19 -0.84 -7.58
N CYS A 227 10.35 -0.14 -8.69
CA CYS A 227 9.42 -0.23 -9.82
C CYS A 227 9.50 -1.54 -10.63
N VAL A 228 10.62 -2.29 -10.57
CA VAL A 228 10.79 -3.56 -11.32
C VAL A 228 11.09 -4.75 -10.40
N ASP A 229 11.90 -4.54 -9.33
CA ASP A 229 12.21 -5.60 -8.36
C ASP A 229 11.12 -5.79 -7.31
N GLY A 230 10.28 -4.76 -7.13
CA GLY A 230 9.18 -4.67 -6.19
C GLY A 230 7.84 -4.37 -6.90
N PRO A 231 6.91 -3.69 -6.23
CA PRO A 231 7.03 -3.05 -4.93
C PRO A 231 7.01 -4.00 -3.73
N VAL A 232 6.66 -5.27 -3.91
CA VAL A 232 6.57 -6.26 -2.86
C VAL A 232 7.93 -6.95 -2.66
N PHE A 233 8.49 -6.81 -1.47
CA PHE A 233 9.77 -7.43 -1.10
C PHE A 233 9.59 -8.37 0.08
N PRO A 234 10.10 -9.60 0.01
CA PRO A 234 10.26 -10.43 1.21
C PRO A 234 11.29 -9.78 2.14
N ALA A 235 11.05 -9.83 3.45
CA ALA A 235 11.89 -9.20 4.47
C ALA A 235 13.37 -9.57 4.35
N GLN A 236 13.67 -10.80 3.93
CA GLN A 236 15.04 -11.28 3.72
C GLN A 236 15.81 -10.44 2.69
N ARG A 237 15.15 -9.94 1.65
CA ARG A 237 15.78 -9.05 0.66
C ARG A 237 16.07 -7.66 1.21
N LEU A 238 15.34 -7.24 2.26
CA LEU A 238 15.49 -5.92 2.89
C LEU A 238 16.49 -5.92 4.06
N ALA A 239 16.85 -7.08 4.60
CA ALA A 239 17.65 -7.22 5.81
C ALA A 239 18.99 -6.47 5.76
N ASN A 240 19.67 -6.47 4.59
CA ASN A 240 20.95 -5.80 4.39
C ASN A 240 20.85 -4.52 3.57
N VAL A 241 19.65 -3.97 3.39
CA VAL A 241 19.44 -2.74 2.64
C VAL A 241 19.50 -1.55 3.60
N HIS A 242 20.62 -0.85 3.57
CA HIS A 242 20.89 0.27 4.48
C HIS A 242 19.87 1.41 4.34
N ASP A 243 19.35 1.64 3.13
CA ASP A 243 18.37 2.69 2.85
C ASP A 243 17.00 2.38 3.48
N PHE A 244 16.64 1.10 3.64
CA PHE A 244 15.35 0.69 4.19
C PHE A 244 15.19 1.16 5.64
N GLY A 245 14.16 1.96 5.89
CA GLY A 245 13.86 2.54 7.19
C GLY A 245 14.86 3.60 7.66
N SER A 246 15.64 4.17 6.77
CA SER A 246 16.63 5.21 7.09
C SER A 246 16.54 6.40 6.14
N PHE A 247 16.42 6.15 4.84
CA PHE A 247 16.45 7.18 3.80
C PHE A 247 15.48 6.86 2.67
N HIS A 248 15.00 7.92 2.02
CA HIS A 248 14.37 7.83 0.70
C HIS A 248 14.97 8.87 -0.24
N ARG A 249 14.64 8.81 -1.53
CA ARG A 249 14.97 9.87 -2.48
C ARG A 249 13.78 10.79 -2.66
N ASP A 250 14.02 12.09 -2.62
CA ASP A 250 13.02 13.09 -2.98
C ASP A 250 12.84 13.19 -4.52
N SER A 251 11.96 14.07 -4.97
CA SER A 251 11.69 14.27 -6.41
C SER A 251 12.91 14.74 -7.20
N SER A 252 13.90 15.36 -6.56
CA SER A 252 15.17 15.77 -7.18
C SER A 252 16.19 14.62 -7.25
N GLY A 253 15.92 13.49 -6.61
CA GLY A 253 16.83 12.35 -6.49
C GLY A 253 17.78 12.42 -5.30
N ARG A 254 17.70 13.49 -4.48
CA ARG A 254 18.53 13.65 -3.30
C ARG A 254 18.08 12.69 -2.18
N ARG A 255 19.02 12.06 -1.49
CA ARG A 255 18.74 11.27 -0.28
C ARG A 255 18.30 12.19 0.85
N VAL A 256 17.17 11.87 1.44
CA VAL A 256 16.63 12.56 2.63
C VAL A 256 16.31 11.52 3.70
N PRO A 257 16.56 11.82 4.98
CA PRO A 257 16.15 10.94 6.08
C PRO A 257 14.64 10.74 6.11
N LEU A 258 14.20 9.60 6.66
CA LEU A 258 12.77 9.29 6.89
C LEU A 258 12.27 10.03 8.13
#